data_786fb5b741ae35523a1982e1d39bd154
#
_entry.id   786fb5b741ae35523a1982e1d39bd154
#
_cell.length_a   1.000
_cell.length_b   1.000
_cell.length_c   1.000
_cell.angle_alpha   90.00
_cell.angle_beta   90.00
_cell.angle_gamma   90.00
#
_symmetry.space_group_name_H-M   'P 1'
#
loop_
_entity.id
_entity.type
_entity.pdbx_description
1 polymer ?
#
loop_
_entity_poly.entity_id
_entity_poly.type
_entity_poly.pdbx_seq_one_letter_code
_entity_poly.pdbx_strand_id
1 'polypeptide(L)'
;MGLRTDLMQRTNSLEHHGIKGQKWGVRRYQYNDGSLTVLGQKRRDISKMKPGLKKKIAEKRLEMHESSKAKKAAKTGNQTVDSFLSKEQTLKRIQTSDNFEKYAFFATYKKDDADKYMGLFGANLKSRAQKEAEAAERKAAKTGDEEDIANAKALRDKADNTHVYQLRIGATEKLKVPSDENVSHIMSSMLKDKQFMDDVKASITDSKEKMKRPQQQVLFNQAERILSRDPSTTTPKEKVALYKAFNLTLVNHNEAENRAQDRFYGELKKKGYHALLDYNDKEYSSYHADRPMIIFNTDAVKLNSMIEANPKIANKLNIKYNAERIKKESLASTVGIIKQQADIKMIDVQGALNRKMAEYLKVKDNRKK
;
A
#
# COMPACT_ATOMS: atom_id res chain seq x y z
N MET A 1 -41.20 37.63 -29.31
CA MET A 1 -41.03 36.31 -28.66
C MET A 1 -39.92 35.54 -29.33
N GLY A 2 -38.65 35.73 -28.97
CA GLY A 2 -37.55 35.11 -29.70
C GLY A 2 -36.19 35.18 -29.04
N LEU A 3 -36.09 35.44 -27.72
CA LEU A 3 -34.81 35.64 -27.01
C LEU A 3 -34.58 34.68 -25.81
N ARG A 4 -35.43 33.67 -25.62
CA ARG A 4 -35.32 32.74 -24.48
C ARG A 4 -34.82 31.34 -24.86
N THR A 5 -34.73 31.01 -26.13
CA THR A 5 -34.32 29.67 -26.61
C THR A 5 -32.81 29.53 -26.86
N ASP A 6 -32.10 30.64 -27.10
CA ASP A 6 -30.65 30.58 -27.38
C ASP A 6 -29.75 30.46 -26.13
N LEU A 7 -30.23 30.80 -24.95
CA LEU A 7 -29.45 30.69 -23.72
C LEU A 7 -29.45 29.29 -23.10
N MET A 8 -30.47 28.46 -23.40
CA MET A 8 -30.52 27.08 -22.91
C MET A 8 -29.73 26.08 -23.76
N GLN A 9 -29.40 26.40 -25.03
CA GLN A 9 -28.59 25.53 -25.87
C GLN A 9 -27.08 25.68 -25.62
N ARG A 10 -26.61 26.77 -24.97
CA ARG A 10 -25.19 26.95 -24.66
C ARG A 10 -24.71 26.30 -23.37
N THR A 11 -25.61 25.83 -22.53
CA THR A 11 -25.23 25.20 -21.24
C THR A 11 -25.11 23.68 -21.30
N ASN A 12 -25.47 23.04 -22.43
CA ASN A 12 -25.40 21.57 -22.59
C ASN A 12 -24.31 21.05 -23.52
N SER A 13 -23.46 21.91 -24.08
CA SER A 13 -22.22 21.44 -24.69
C SER A 13 -21.16 21.26 -23.59
N LEU A 14 -21.21 20.15 -22.88
CA LEU A 14 -20.04 19.58 -22.24
C LEU A 14 -19.01 19.34 -23.34
N GLU A 15 -18.22 20.36 -23.68
CA GLU A 15 -17.03 20.15 -24.49
C GLU A 15 -16.09 19.21 -23.74
N HIS A 16 -16.28 17.95 -24.01
CA HIS A 16 -15.38 16.89 -23.54
C HIS A 16 -14.07 17.05 -24.31
N HIS A 17 -13.14 17.79 -23.75
CA HIS A 17 -11.74 17.71 -24.17
C HIS A 17 -11.22 16.30 -23.80
N GLY A 18 -11.75 15.31 -24.54
CA GLY A 18 -11.37 13.92 -24.39
C GLY A 18 -9.90 13.74 -24.74
N ILE A 19 -9.12 13.34 -23.78
CA ILE A 19 -7.73 12.93 -24.03
C ILE A 19 -7.80 11.58 -24.71
N LYS A 20 -7.24 11.50 -25.93
CA LYS A 20 -7.19 10.26 -26.74
C LYS A 20 -6.64 9.12 -25.88
N GLY A 21 -7.43 8.05 -25.67
CA GLY A 21 -7.05 6.90 -24.83
C GLY A 21 -7.50 6.96 -23.35
N GLN A 22 -8.23 7.98 -22.92
CA GLN A 22 -8.78 8.04 -21.57
C GLN A 22 -10.12 7.28 -21.51
N LYS A 23 -10.22 6.30 -20.61
CA LYS A 23 -11.49 5.62 -20.34
C LYS A 23 -12.46 6.57 -19.62
N TRP A 24 -13.73 6.56 -20.02
CA TRP A 24 -14.81 7.33 -19.37
C TRP A 24 -14.83 7.08 -17.86
N GLY A 25 -15.01 8.15 -17.07
CA GLY A 25 -15.11 8.09 -15.61
C GLY A 25 -13.78 8.14 -14.86
N VAL A 26 -12.62 8.23 -15.53
CA VAL A 26 -11.32 8.37 -14.91
C VAL A 26 -10.89 9.83 -14.86
N ARG A 27 -10.90 10.44 -13.68
CA ARG A 27 -10.42 11.82 -13.46
C ARG A 27 -8.90 11.83 -13.31
N ARG A 28 -8.19 11.94 -14.42
CA ARG A 28 -6.71 11.87 -14.45
C ARG A 28 -6.03 13.13 -13.91
N TYR A 29 -6.70 14.26 -13.96
CA TYR A 29 -6.13 15.58 -13.69
C TYR A 29 -6.86 16.37 -12.61
N GLN A 30 -7.87 15.77 -11.99
CA GLN A 30 -8.63 16.34 -10.90
C GLN A 30 -8.74 15.37 -9.74
N TYR A 31 -8.67 15.88 -8.54
CA TYR A 31 -9.07 15.16 -7.33
C TYR A 31 -10.59 15.05 -7.27
N ASN A 32 -11.09 14.22 -6.37
CA ASN A 32 -12.54 14.03 -6.22
C ASN A 32 -13.29 15.29 -5.74
N ASP A 33 -12.60 16.20 -5.05
CA ASP A 33 -13.11 17.50 -4.62
C ASP A 33 -13.17 18.55 -5.76
N GLY A 34 -12.79 18.15 -6.97
CA GLY A 34 -12.76 19.03 -8.14
C GLY A 34 -11.47 19.82 -8.28
N SER A 35 -10.58 19.84 -7.28
CA SER A 35 -9.29 20.51 -7.37
C SER A 35 -8.39 19.84 -8.41
N LEU A 36 -7.51 20.61 -9.05
CA LEU A 36 -6.60 20.07 -10.04
C LEU A 36 -5.41 19.37 -9.38
N THR A 37 -5.05 18.21 -9.89
CA THR A 37 -3.75 17.58 -9.55
C THR A 37 -2.60 18.48 -10.03
N VAL A 38 -1.39 18.27 -9.50
CA VAL A 38 -0.19 18.99 -9.96
C VAL A 38 -0.02 18.88 -11.48
N LEU A 39 -0.36 17.75 -12.06
CA LEU A 39 -0.32 17.52 -13.49
C LEU A 39 -1.46 18.27 -14.21
N GLY A 40 -2.65 18.30 -13.60
CA GLY A 40 -3.79 19.07 -14.08
C GLY A 40 -3.50 20.57 -14.09
N GLN A 41 -2.85 21.10 -13.06
CA GLN A 41 -2.42 22.50 -13.00
C GLN A 41 -1.42 22.81 -14.11
N LYS A 42 -0.37 21.98 -14.28
CA LYS A 42 0.60 22.17 -15.37
C LYS A 42 -0.06 22.17 -16.76
N ARG A 43 -1.01 21.26 -17.01
CA ARG A 43 -1.76 21.25 -18.27
C ARG A 43 -2.57 22.53 -18.47
N ARG A 44 -3.26 23.00 -17.44
CA ARG A 44 -4.00 24.26 -17.47
C ARG A 44 -3.08 25.45 -17.75
N ASP A 45 -1.92 25.49 -17.11
CA ASP A 45 -0.95 26.58 -17.30
C ASP A 45 -0.39 26.56 -18.72
N ILE A 46 -0.06 25.39 -19.26
CA ILE A 46 0.38 25.23 -20.66
C ILE A 46 -0.74 25.62 -21.63
N SER A 47 -2.00 25.26 -21.35
CA SER A 47 -3.14 25.61 -22.22
C SER A 47 -3.31 27.12 -22.34
N LYS A 48 -3.02 27.88 -21.28
CA LYS A 48 -3.08 29.36 -21.25
C LYS A 48 -1.90 30.04 -21.94
N MET A 49 -0.84 29.32 -22.29
CA MET A 49 0.31 29.89 -23.02
C MET A 49 -0.10 30.29 -24.45
N LYS A 50 0.41 31.42 -24.90
CA LYS A 50 0.25 31.85 -26.29
C LYS A 50 0.81 30.80 -27.25
N PRO A 51 0.15 30.54 -28.39
CA PRO A 51 0.66 29.62 -29.42
C PRO A 51 2.09 30.01 -29.84
N GLY A 52 3.01 29.06 -29.91
CA GLY A 52 4.38 29.28 -30.32
C GLY A 52 5.33 28.15 -29.87
N LEU A 53 6.61 28.33 -30.17
CA LEU A 53 7.64 27.32 -29.87
C LEU A 53 7.72 26.96 -28.39
N LYS A 54 7.60 27.97 -27.50
CA LYS A 54 7.62 27.74 -26.02
C LYS A 54 6.50 26.83 -25.58
N LYS A 55 5.26 27.00 -26.11
CA LYS A 55 4.13 26.13 -25.81
C LYS A 55 4.36 24.70 -26.31
N LYS A 56 4.82 24.52 -27.56
CA LYS A 56 5.16 23.19 -28.11
C LYS A 56 6.23 22.46 -27.30
N ILE A 57 7.26 23.15 -26.84
CA ILE A 57 8.31 22.58 -25.98
C ILE A 57 7.72 22.16 -24.63
N ALA A 58 6.86 22.98 -24.02
CA ALA A 58 6.21 22.66 -22.74
C ALA A 58 5.27 21.47 -22.86
N GLU A 59 4.49 21.37 -23.93
CA GLU A 59 3.62 20.22 -24.24
C GLU A 59 4.44 18.93 -24.41
N LYS A 60 5.52 18.98 -25.20
CA LYS A 60 6.39 17.82 -25.42
C LYS A 60 7.10 17.36 -24.15
N ARG A 61 7.56 18.30 -23.30
CA ARG A 61 8.15 17.98 -21.98
C ARG A 61 7.13 17.35 -21.05
N LEU A 62 5.89 17.82 -21.06
CA LEU A 62 4.81 17.27 -20.26
C LEU A 62 4.46 15.83 -20.72
N GLU A 63 4.36 15.61 -22.02
CA GLU A 63 4.10 14.29 -22.61
C GLU A 63 5.21 13.28 -22.28
N MET A 64 6.48 13.70 -22.40
CA MET A 64 7.63 12.88 -22.00
C MET A 64 7.61 12.56 -20.49
N HIS A 65 7.25 13.52 -19.66
CA HIS A 65 7.13 13.32 -18.21
C HIS A 65 5.99 12.34 -17.88
N GLU A 66 4.82 12.47 -18.53
CA GLU A 66 3.69 11.55 -18.37
C GLU A 66 4.05 10.13 -18.83
N SER A 67 4.70 10.00 -19.98
CA SER A 67 5.16 8.71 -20.49
C SER A 67 6.19 8.06 -19.56
N SER A 68 7.16 8.83 -19.06
CA SER A 68 8.16 8.35 -18.10
C SER A 68 7.51 7.96 -16.76
N LYS A 69 6.56 8.76 -16.27
CA LYS A 69 5.79 8.45 -15.04
C LYS A 69 4.96 7.19 -15.21
N ALA A 70 4.30 7.00 -16.36
CA ALA A 70 3.55 5.79 -16.67
C ALA A 70 4.44 4.54 -16.76
N LYS A 71 5.59 4.64 -17.43
CA LYS A 71 6.59 3.56 -17.50
C LYS A 71 7.16 3.22 -16.13
N LYS A 72 7.43 4.23 -15.30
CA LYS A 72 7.93 4.05 -13.93
C LYS A 72 6.86 3.45 -13.01
N ALA A 73 5.60 3.89 -13.14
CA ALA A 73 4.46 3.33 -12.41
C ALA A 73 4.21 1.87 -12.79
N ALA A 74 4.33 1.52 -14.07
CA ALA A 74 4.26 0.14 -14.53
C ALA A 74 5.38 -0.73 -13.94
N LYS A 75 6.60 -0.16 -13.80
CA LYS A 75 7.76 -0.85 -13.20
C LYS A 75 7.67 -0.96 -11.67
N THR A 76 7.18 0.08 -10.99
CA THR A 76 7.09 0.14 -9.52
C THR A 76 5.76 -0.32 -8.97
N GLY A 77 4.78 -0.61 -9.85
CA GLY A 77 3.44 -1.01 -9.46
C GLY A 77 2.62 0.08 -8.77
N ASN A 78 3.04 1.34 -8.78
CA ASN A 78 2.30 2.45 -8.19
C ASN A 78 1.04 2.76 -9.01
N GLN A 79 -0.10 2.87 -8.34
CA GLN A 79 -1.34 3.32 -8.97
C GLN A 79 -1.32 4.84 -9.17
N THR A 80 -1.29 5.28 -10.42
CA THR A 80 -1.36 6.72 -10.77
C THR A 80 -2.78 7.20 -11.05
N VAL A 81 -3.75 6.29 -11.15
CA VAL A 81 -5.15 6.58 -11.47
C VAL A 81 -6.06 5.70 -10.61
N ASP A 82 -7.19 6.22 -10.18
CA ASP A 82 -8.20 5.44 -9.49
C ASP A 82 -8.55 4.19 -10.31
N SER A 83 -8.62 3.05 -9.64
CA SER A 83 -8.99 1.78 -10.25
C SER A 83 -10.35 1.31 -9.77
N PHE A 84 -10.90 0.34 -10.50
CA PHE A 84 -12.21 -0.21 -10.18
C PHE A 84 -12.14 -1.74 -10.25
N LEU A 85 -12.82 -2.38 -9.30
CA LEU A 85 -13.13 -3.79 -9.34
C LEU A 85 -14.57 -3.95 -9.85
N SER A 86 -14.76 -4.75 -10.90
CA SER A 86 -16.10 -4.99 -11.43
C SER A 86 -16.91 -5.89 -10.50
N LYS A 87 -18.24 -5.87 -10.65
CA LYS A 87 -19.15 -6.74 -9.89
C LYS A 87 -18.92 -8.23 -10.12
N GLU A 88 -18.40 -8.57 -11.32
CA GLU A 88 -18.15 -9.96 -11.72
C GLU A 88 -16.87 -10.53 -11.06
N GLN A 89 -16.00 -9.65 -10.53
CA GLN A 89 -14.80 -10.09 -9.86
C GLN A 89 -15.13 -10.61 -8.46
N THR A 90 -14.80 -11.88 -8.23
CA THR A 90 -14.91 -12.49 -6.91
C THR A 90 -13.65 -12.18 -6.09
N LEU A 91 -13.85 -11.51 -4.97
CA LEU A 91 -12.82 -11.35 -3.96
C LEU A 91 -12.67 -12.66 -3.16
N LYS A 92 -11.44 -12.95 -2.76
CA LYS A 92 -11.09 -14.11 -1.93
C LYS A 92 -10.42 -13.63 -0.67
N ARG A 93 -10.87 -14.14 0.47
CA ARG A 93 -10.30 -13.92 1.80
C ARG A 93 -9.95 -15.27 2.42
N ILE A 94 -8.84 -15.32 3.14
CA ILE A 94 -8.43 -16.48 3.94
C ILE A 94 -8.53 -16.05 5.40
N GLN A 95 -9.22 -16.83 6.22
CA GLN A 95 -9.41 -16.56 7.65
C GLN A 95 -9.57 -17.86 8.45
N THR A 96 -9.52 -17.75 9.77
CA THR A 96 -9.74 -18.86 10.69
C THR A 96 -11.13 -18.87 11.32
N SER A 97 -11.82 -17.72 11.34
CA SER A 97 -13.19 -17.66 11.82
C SER A 97 -14.17 -18.26 10.81
N ASP A 98 -15.16 -18.99 11.30
CA ASP A 98 -16.31 -19.49 10.55
C ASP A 98 -17.41 -18.44 10.36
N ASN A 99 -17.16 -17.19 10.82
CA ASN A 99 -18.09 -16.10 10.73
C ASN A 99 -17.55 -14.98 9.82
N PHE A 100 -18.40 -14.44 8.95
CA PHE A 100 -18.07 -13.30 8.10
C PHE A 100 -18.54 -12.00 8.75
N GLU A 101 -17.63 -11.35 9.45
CA GLU A 101 -17.90 -10.08 10.10
C GLU A 101 -17.75 -8.90 9.14
N LYS A 102 -18.68 -7.94 9.25
CA LYS A 102 -18.76 -6.74 8.41
C LYS A 102 -17.91 -5.59 8.94
N TYR A 103 -16.64 -5.82 9.19
CA TYR A 103 -15.65 -4.75 9.39
C TYR A 103 -14.56 -4.81 8.30
N ALA A 104 -13.69 -3.83 8.25
CA ALA A 104 -12.62 -3.80 7.26
C ALA A 104 -11.81 -5.09 7.24
N PHE A 105 -11.54 -5.65 6.07
CA PHE A 105 -10.86 -6.92 5.93
C PHE A 105 -9.94 -6.98 4.72
N PHE A 106 -8.98 -7.91 4.75
CA PHE A 106 -8.08 -8.19 3.64
C PHE A 106 -8.70 -9.16 2.66
N ALA A 107 -8.52 -8.89 1.37
CA ALA A 107 -8.95 -9.76 0.29
C ALA A 107 -8.08 -9.57 -0.96
N THR A 108 -8.16 -10.51 -1.89
CA THR A 108 -7.60 -10.39 -3.23
C THR A 108 -8.56 -10.94 -4.27
N TYR A 109 -8.50 -10.45 -5.49
CA TYR A 109 -9.22 -11.05 -6.60
C TYR A 109 -8.30 -11.88 -7.51
N LYS A 110 -7.00 -11.90 -7.25
CA LYS A 110 -6.02 -12.72 -7.97
C LYS A 110 -5.95 -14.11 -7.36
N LYS A 111 -5.98 -15.12 -8.24
CA LYS A 111 -5.89 -16.51 -7.79
C LYS A 111 -4.55 -16.79 -7.11
N ASP A 112 -3.44 -16.35 -7.72
CA ASP A 112 -2.10 -16.60 -7.18
C ASP A 112 -1.89 -15.96 -5.82
N ASP A 113 -2.45 -14.77 -5.56
CA ASP A 113 -2.39 -14.15 -4.25
C ASP A 113 -3.20 -14.94 -3.21
N ALA A 114 -4.41 -15.40 -3.59
CA ALA A 114 -5.23 -16.23 -2.70
C ALA A 114 -4.53 -17.56 -2.36
N ASP A 115 -3.85 -18.16 -3.33
CA ASP A 115 -3.07 -19.38 -3.14
C ASP A 115 -1.85 -19.12 -2.22
N LYS A 116 -1.19 -17.95 -2.32
CA LYS A 116 -0.12 -17.54 -1.39
C LYS A 116 -0.66 -17.37 0.03
N TYR A 117 -1.78 -16.68 0.21
CA TYR A 117 -2.40 -16.52 1.53
C TYR A 117 -2.79 -17.88 2.11
N MET A 118 -3.38 -18.77 1.32
CA MET A 118 -3.71 -20.11 1.75
C MET A 118 -2.46 -20.88 2.19
N GLY A 119 -1.39 -20.85 1.41
CA GLY A 119 -0.16 -21.56 1.71
C GLY A 119 0.63 -20.96 2.87
N LEU A 120 0.87 -19.64 2.86
CA LEU A 120 1.75 -18.99 3.81
C LEU A 120 1.05 -18.62 5.13
N PHE A 121 -0.18 -18.14 5.07
CA PHE A 121 -0.94 -17.77 6.26
C PHE A 121 -1.70 -18.97 6.85
N GLY A 122 -2.52 -19.63 6.04
CA GLY A 122 -3.38 -20.72 6.53
C GLY A 122 -2.60 -21.90 7.09
N ALA A 123 -1.56 -22.38 6.40
CA ALA A 123 -0.71 -23.47 6.89
C ALA A 123 0.09 -23.08 8.14
N ASN A 124 0.58 -21.82 8.21
CA ASN A 124 1.33 -21.36 9.37
C ASN A 124 0.48 -21.24 10.63
N LEU A 125 -0.78 -20.83 10.52
CA LEU A 125 -1.69 -20.73 11.68
C LEU A 125 -1.93 -22.07 12.33
N LYS A 126 -2.27 -23.09 11.54
CA LYS A 126 -2.48 -24.44 12.06
C LYS A 126 -1.20 -25.02 12.67
N SER A 127 -0.06 -24.86 11.96
CA SER A 127 1.24 -25.31 12.46
C SER A 127 1.67 -24.59 13.74
N ARG A 128 1.35 -23.29 13.88
CA ARG A 128 1.63 -22.53 15.10
C ARG A 128 0.80 -23.00 16.28
N ALA A 129 -0.51 -23.15 16.10
CA ALA A 129 -1.41 -23.66 17.13
C ALA A 129 -0.98 -25.05 17.63
N GLN A 130 -0.61 -25.96 16.71
CA GLN A 130 -0.09 -27.29 17.05
C GLN A 130 1.20 -27.21 17.88
N LYS A 131 2.16 -26.37 17.49
CA LYS A 131 3.42 -26.19 18.22
C LYS A 131 3.21 -25.58 19.61
N GLU A 132 2.28 -24.65 19.74
CA GLU A 132 1.90 -24.05 21.03
C GLU A 132 1.29 -25.13 21.95
N ALA A 133 0.39 -25.97 21.43
CA ALA A 133 -0.18 -27.09 22.16
C ALA A 133 0.88 -28.11 22.60
N GLU A 134 1.75 -28.55 21.68
CA GLU A 134 2.87 -29.47 21.99
C GLU A 134 3.85 -28.90 23.03
N ALA A 135 4.10 -27.59 23.00
CA ALA A 135 4.96 -26.97 24.00
C ALA A 135 4.32 -26.92 25.38
N ALA A 136 3.01 -26.65 25.45
CA ALA A 136 2.24 -26.68 26.70
C ALA A 136 2.13 -28.10 27.27
N GLU A 137 1.89 -29.10 26.42
CA GLU A 137 1.88 -30.52 26.82
C GLU A 137 3.23 -30.97 27.40
N ARG A 138 4.32 -30.57 26.79
CA ARG A 138 5.67 -30.84 27.32
C ARG A 138 5.92 -30.14 28.66
N LYS A 139 5.36 -28.93 28.87
CA LYS A 139 5.43 -28.22 30.13
C LYS A 139 4.62 -28.97 31.20
N ALA A 140 3.36 -29.26 30.94
CA ALA A 140 2.47 -29.97 31.82
C ALA A 140 3.04 -31.34 32.26
N ALA A 141 3.65 -32.07 31.32
CA ALA A 141 4.31 -33.37 31.62
C ALA A 141 5.54 -33.24 32.53
N LYS A 142 6.19 -32.07 32.56
CA LYS A 142 7.35 -31.81 33.46
C LYS A 142 6.94 -31.31 34.84
N THR A 143 5.91 -30.45 34.90
CA THR A 143 5.49 -29.81 36.16
C THR A 143 4.51 -30.69 36.95
N GLY A 144 3.65 -31.42 36.23
CA GLY A 144 2.53 -32.14 36.86
C GLY A 144 1.48 -31.21 37.44
N ASP A 145 1.55 -29.92 37.16
CA ASP A 145 0.67 -28.88 37.71
C ASP A 145 -0.70 -28.95 37.02
N GLU A 146 -1.77 -28.92 37.79
CA GLU A 146 -3.16 -28.97 37.27
C GLU A 146 -3.47 -27.81 36.34
N GLU A 147 -2.94 -26.59 36.61
CA GLU A 147 -3.11 -25.41 35.74
C GLU A 147 -2.38 -25.60 34.40
N ASP A 148 -1.16 -26.15 34.41
CA ASP A 148 -0.43 -26.45 33.19
C ASP A 148 -1.11 -27.55 32.35
N ILE A 149 -1.68 -28.56 33.01
CA ILE A 149 -2.45 -29.62 32.35
C ILE A 149 -3.73 -29.06 31.70
N ALA A 150 -4.47 -28.21 32.43
CA ALA A 150 -5.68 -27.56 31.90
C ALA A 150 -5.37 -26.66 30.72
N ASN A 151 -4.28 -25.88 30.80
CA ASN A 151 -3.81 -25.02 29.72
C ASN A 151 -3.39 -25.83 28.49
N ALA A 152 -2.64 -26.94 28.68
CA ALA A 152 -2.23 -27.82 27.59
C ALA A 152 -3.45 -28.42 26.87
N LYS A 153 -4.44 -28.85 27.60
CA LYS A 153 -5.71 -29.36 27.04
C LYS A 153 -6.44 -28.27 26.24
N ALA A 154 -6.59 -27.07 26.78
CA ALA A 154 -7.25 -25.95 26.09
C ALA A 154 -6.54 -25.57 24.79
N LEU A 155 -5.20 -25.55 24.78
CA LEU A 155 -4.40 -25.27 23.59
C LEU A 155 -4.48 -26.42 22.57
N ARG A 156 -4.56 -27.68 23.00
CA ARG A 156 -4.79 -28.82 22.10
C ARG A 156 -6.17 -28.74 21.45
N ASP A 157 -7.21 -28.51 22.23
CA ASP A 157 -8.58 -28.33 21.71
C ASP A 157 -8.62 -27.15 20.70
N LYS A 158 -7.94 -26.06 21.00
CA LYS A 158 -7.81 -24.93 20.08
C LYS A 158 -7.07 -25.31 18.80
N ALA A 159 -5.98 -26.07 18.87
CA ALA A 159 -5.21 -26.50 17.70
C ALA A 159 -5.99 -27.44 16.80
N ASP A 160 -6.72 -28.38 17.40
CA ASP A 160 -7.54 -29.36 16.69
C ASP A 160 -8.74 -28.71 16.02
N ASN A 161 -9.32 -27.68 16.66
CA ASN A 161 -10.44 -26.89 16.14
C ASN A 161 -9.98 -25.67 15.30
N THR A 162 -8.69 -25.53 15.01
CA THR A 162 -8.21 -24.47 14.10
C THR A 162 -8.46 -24.87 12.66
N HIS A 163 -9.53 -24.34 12.10
CA HIS A 163 -9.88 -24.48 10.70
C HIS A 163 -9.42 -23.25 9.91
N VAL A 164 -9.17 -23.42 8.63
CA VAL A 164 -8.86 -22.33 7.71
C VAL A 164 -9.94 -22.30 6.65
N TYR A 165 -10.55 -21.15 6.45
CA TYR A 165 -11.63 -20.96 5.51
C TYR A 165 -11.20 -20.08 4.36
N GLN A 166 -11.62 -20.44 3.15
CA GLN A 166 -11.58 -19.55 1.99
C GLN A 166 -12.96 -18.99 1.74
N LEU A 167 -13.10 -17.69 1.87
CA LEU A 167 -14.31 -16.96 1.56
C LEU A 167 -14.28 -16.50 0.12
N ARG A 168 -15.42 -16.60 -0.55
CA ARG A 168 -15.70 -15.97 -1.85
C ARG A 168 -16.70 -14.85 -1.61
N ILE A 169 -16.29 -13.64 -1.91
CA ILE A 169 -17.03 -12.42 -1.61
C ILE A 169 -17.33 -11.73 -2.93
N GLY A 170 -18.60 -11.45 -3.17
CA GLY A 170 -19.06 -10.70 -4.34
C GLY A 170 -19.24 -9.24 -4.03
N ALA A 171 -18.97 -8.37 -4.99
CA ALA A 171 -19.30 -6.96 -4.90
C ALA A 171 -20.78 -6.74 -5.25
N THR A 172 -21.48 -5.90 -4.48
CA THR A 172 -22.86 -5.50 -4.78
C THR A 172 -22.90 -4.35 -5.80
N GLU A 173 -21.79 -3.62 -5.89
CA GLU A 173 -21.58 -2.52 -6.82
C GLU A 173 -20.12 -2.53 -7.33
N LYS A 174 -19.81 -1.61 -8.25
CA LYS A 174 -18.44 -1.42 -8.73
C LYS A 174 -17.57 -0.80 -7.65
N LEU A 175 -16.60 -1.55 -7.11
CA LEU A 175 -15.74 -1.06 -6.05
C LEU A 175 -14.71 -0.09 -6.61
N LYS A 176 -14.65 1.11 -6.05
CA LYS A 176 -13.69 2.16 -6.40
C LYS A 176 -12.50 2.14 -5.45
N VAL A 177 -11.30 2.15 -6.02
CA VAL A 177 -10.01 2.14 -5.30
C VAL A 177 -9.23 3.40 -5.67
N PRO A 178 -8.85 4.25 -4.70
CA PRO A 178 -8.12 5.47 -4.99
C PRO A 178 -6.72 5.18 -5.56
N SER A 179 -6.23 6.10 -6.37
CA SER A 179 -4.83 6.15 -6.74
C SER A 179 -3.96 6.60 -5.55
N ASP A 180 -2.66 6.30 -5.59
CA ASP A 180 -1.72 6.76 -4.56
C ASP A 180 -1.72 8.30 -4.43
N GLU A 181 -1.88 9.00 -5.54
CA GLU A 181 -1.95 10.46 -5.58
C GLU A 181 -3.22 10.97 -4.88
N ASN A 182 -4.37 10.39 -5.19
CA ASN A 182 -5.64 10.80 -4.60
C ASN A 182 -5.70 10.49 -3.10
N VAL A 183 -5.31 9.29 -2.70
CA VAL A 183 -5.38 8.90 -1.29
C VAL A 183 -4.37 9.66 -0.42
N SER A 184 -3.17 9.92 -0.94
CA SER A 184 -2.18 10.72 -0.22
C SER A 184 -2.58 12.20 -0.11
N HIS A 185 -3.31 12.73 -1.09
CA HIS A 185 -3.91 14.05 -1.02
C HIS A 185 -5.00 14.13 0.06
N ILE A 186 -5.90 13.14 0.10
CA ILE A 186 -6.95 13.05 1.13
C ILE A 186 -6.31 12.99 2.52
N MET A 187 -5.37 12.09 2.73
CA MET A 187 -4.64 11.99 4.00
C MET A 187 -3.96 13.31 4.39
N SER A 188 -3.29 13.98 3.45
CA SER A 188 -2.62 15.26 3.70
C SER A 188 -3.61 16.37 4.10
N SER A 189 -4.85 16.33 3.59
CA SER A 189 -5.89 17.27 4.00
C SER A 189 -6.37 16.98 5.42
N MET A 190 -6.48 15.71 5.80
CA MET A 190 -6.87 15.30 7.15
C MET A 190 -5.78 15.61 8.19
N LEU A 191 -4.49 15.54 7.82
CA LEU A 191 -3.36 15.87 8.71
C LEU A 191 -3.30 17.33 9.15
N LYS A 192 -4.15 18.23 8.62
CA LYS A 192 -4.34 19.57 9.13
C LYS A 192 -5.12 19.59 10.46
N ASP A 193 -5.90 18.55 10.72
CA ASP A 193 -6.53 18.29 12.01
C ASP A 193 -5.47 17.71 12.96
N LYS A 194 -5.19 18.42 14.06
CA LYS A 194 -4.16 18.05 15.03
C LYS A 194 -4.43 16.70 15.67
N GLN A 195 -5.68 16.41 16.04
CA GLN A 195 -6.05 15.15 16.65
C GLN A 195 -5.79 13.96 15.69
N PHE A 196 -6.19 14.09 14.42
CA PHE A 196 -5.93 13.06 13.42
C PHE A 196 -4.42 12.86 13.19
N MET A 197 -3.64 13.95 13.17
CA MET A 197 -2.19 13.88 13.03
C MET A 197 -1.55 13.14 14.22
N ASP A 198 -2.00 13.41 15.44
CA ASP A 198 -1.49 12.76 16.63
C ASP A 198 -1.87 11.27 16.68
N ASP A 199 -3.10 10.92 16.30
CA ASP A 199 -3.56 9.53 16.15
C ASP A 199 -2.74 8.76 15.08
N VAL A 200 -2.41 9.40 13.95
CA VAL A 200 -1.54 8.80 12.90
C VAL A 200 -0.12 8.58 13.43
N LYS A 201 0.45 9.54 14.18
CA LYS A 201 1.77 9.38 14.81
C LYS A 201 1.79 8.20 15.77
N ALA A 202 0.78 8.10 16.63
CA ALA A 202 0.65 6.99 17.58
C ALA A 202 0.58 5.64 16.85
N SER A 203 -0.25 5.52 15.80
CA SER A 203 -0.38 4.31 14.99
C SER A 203 0.94 3.91 14.32
N ILE A 204 1.71 4.89 13.80
CA ILE A 204 3.00 4.64 13.16
C ILE A 204 4.04 4.17 14.19
N THR A 205 4.10 4.80 15.36
CA THR A 205 5.04 4.43 16.44
C THR A 205 4.76 3.00 16.93
N ASP A 206 3.50 2.69 17.23
CA ASP A 206 3.09 1.35 17.66
C ASP A 206 3.42 0.28 16.60
N SER A 207 3.07 0.53 15.34
CA SER A 207 3.37 -0.39 14.25
C SER A 207 4.86 -0.57 14.01
N LYS A 208 5.67 0.46 14.18
CA LYS A 208 7.13 0.40 14.10
C LYS A 208 7.73 -0.52 15.16
N GLU A 209 7.16 -0.53 16.35
CA GLU A 209 7.59 -1.45 17.43
C GLU A 209 7.23 -2.90 17.13
N LYS A 210 6.13 -3.15 16.44
CA LYS A 210 5.63 -4.51 16.11
C LYS A 210 6.25 -5.07 14.83
N MET A 211 6.46 -4.24 13.81
CA MET A 211 6.94 -4.63 12.48
C MET A 211 8.46 -4.44 12.36
N LYS A 212 9.22 -5.53 12.41
CA LYS A 212 10.71 -5.50 12.50
C LYS A 212 11.46 -5.68 11.17
N ARG A 213 10.76 -5.74 10.03
CA ARG A 213 11.45 -5.89 8.73
C ARG A 213 12.20 -4.59 8.36
N PRO A 214 13.44 -4.66 7.86
CA PRO A 214 14.25 -3.47 7.56
C PRO A 214 13.54 -2.45 6.66
N GLN A 215 12.83 -2.92 5.62
CA GLN A 215 12.12 -2.04 4.69
C GLN A 215 10.95 -1.30 5.38
N GLN A 216 10.23 -1.97 6.29
CA GLN A 216 9.16 -1.36 7.08
C GLN A 216 9.75 -0.30 8.04
N GLN A 217 10.85 -0.60 8.70
CA GLN A 217 11.54 0.33 9.61
C GLN A 217 12.01 1.59 8.88
N VAL A 218 12.58 1.45 7.68
CA VAL A 218 12.99 2.60 6.85
C VAL A 218 11.79 3.49 6.52
N LEU A 219 10.66 2.87 6.16
CA LEU A 219 9.45 3.61 5.81
C LEU A 219 8.85 4.34 7.03
N PHE A 220 8.79 3.69 8.20
CA PHE A 220 8.31 4.31 9.43
C PHE A 220 9.22 5.45 9.89
N ASN A 221 10.55 5.28 9.87
CA ASN A 221 11.50 6.34 10.19
C ASN A 221 11.35 7.56 9.26
N GLN A 222 11.07 7.32 7.97
CA GLN A 222 10.78 8.40 7.01
C GLN A 222 9.47 9.11 7.36
N ALA A 223 8.43 8.38 7.73
CA ALA A 223 7.14 8.94 8.12
C ALA A 223 7.24 9.80 9.39
N GLU A 224 7.95 9.34 10.41
CA GLU A 224 8.20 10.12 11.63
C GLU A 224 8.90 11.45 11.32
N ARG A 225 9.92 11.45 10.44
CA ARG A 225 10.61 12.68 10.01
C ARG A 225 9.67 13.63 9.26
N ILE A 226 8.76 13.10 8.46
CA ILE A 226 7.77 13.93 7.75
C ILE A 226 6.79 14.54 8.73
N LEU A 227 6.28 13.76 9.69
CA LEU A 227 5.31 14.20 10.70
C LEU A 227 5.90 15.13 11.78
N SER A 228 7.24 15.20 11.91
CA SER A 228 7.92 16.17 12.81
C SER A 228 8.07 17.57 12.19
N ARG A 229 7.77 17.74 10.91
CA ARG A 229 7.85 19.01 10.19
C ARG A 229 6.46 19.59 9.92
N ASP A 230 6.42 20.85 9.49
CA ASP A 230 5.17 21.46 9.02
C ASP A 230 4.61 20.67 7.83
N PRO A 231 3.36 20.18 7.92
CA PRO A 231 2.71 19.45 6.84
C PRO A 231 2.65 20.21 5.51
N SER A 232 2.65 21.56 5.56
CA SER A 232 2.60 22.39 4.35
C SER A 232 3.86 22.27 3.49
N THR A 233 5.00 21.91 4.08
CA THR A 233 6.29 21.75 3.40
C THR A 233 6.48 20.39 2.74
N THR A 234 5.50 19.49 2.89
CA THR A 234 5.59 18.10 2.44
C THR A 234 5.47 17.98 0.92
N THR A 235 6.49 17.41 0.28
CA THR A 235 6.50 17.16 -1.16
C THR A 235 5.51 16.04 -1.58
N PRO A 236 5.07 15.97 -2.84
CA PRO A 236 4.20 14.90 -3.32
C PRO A 236 4.74 13.48 -3.09
N LYS A 237 6.07 13.30 -3.17
CA LYS A 237 6.70 12.00 -2.89
C LYS A 237 6.63 11.64 -1.40
N GLU A 238 6.85 12.61 -0.53
CA GLU A 238 6.75 12.43 0.91
C GLU A 238 5.32 12.14 1.34
N LYS A 239 4.32 12.78 0.72
CA LYS A 239 2.90 12.47 0.97
C LYS A 239 2.56 11.01 0.66
N VAL A 240 3.05 10.49 -0.47
CA VAL A 240 2.86 9.08 -0.83
C VAL A 240 3.61 8.16 0.12
N ALA A 241 4.84 8.51 0.53
CA ALA A 241 5.61 7.72 1.48
C ALA A 241 4.92 7.67 2.86
N LEU A 242 4.43 8.81 3.33
CA LEU A 242 3.67 8.90 4.57
C LEU A 242 2.37 8.09 4.51
N TYR A 243 1.62 8.18 3.40
CA TYR A 243 0.45 7.34 3.20
C TYR A 243 0.81 5.85 3.22
N LYS A 244 1.88 5.43 2.54
CA LYS A 244 2.31 4.03 2.57
C LYS A 244 2.65 3.56 3.98
N ALA A 245 3.36 4.39 4.77
CA ALA A 245 3.64 4.08 6.16
C ALA A 245 2.34 3.92 6.98
N PHE A 246 1.40 4.84 6.84
CA PHE A 246 0.11 4.74 7.50
C PHE A 246 -0.71 3.54 7.00
N ASN A 247 -0.63 3.20 5.71
CA ASN A 247 -1.30 2.01 5.17
C ASN A 247 -0.82 0.71 5.85
N LEU A 248 0.44 0.62 6.24
CA LEU A 248 0.95 -0.53 6.99
C LEU A 248 0.31 -0.64 8.37
N THR A 249 -0.09 0.46 8.99
CA THR A 249 -0.75 0.45 10.31
C THR A 249 -2.17 -0.09 10.24
N LEU A 250 -2.82 -0.01 9.06
CA LEU A 250 -4.17 -0.49 8.83
C LEU A 250 -4.31 -2.03 8.85
N VAL A 251 -3.20 -2.75 8.94
CA VAL A 251 -3.13 -4.22 9.03
C VAL A 251 -3.34 -4.74 10.45
N ASN A 252 -3.10 -3.90 11.47
CA ASN A 252 -3.17 -4.30 12.87
C ASN A 252 -4.58 -4.09 13.42
N HIS A 253 -5.50 -5.01 13.09
CA HIS A 253 -6.91 -4.94 13.49
C HIS A 253 -7.20 -5.29 14.95
N ASN A 254 -6.22 -5.69 15.72
CA ASN A 254 -6.48 -6.32 17.03
C ASN A 254 -6.70 -5.34 18.17
N GLU A 255 -6.71 -4.03 17.92
CA GLU A 255 -6.88 -3.11 19.03
C GLU A 255 -8.01 -2.12 18.74
N ALA A 256 -8.96 -2.13 19.65
CA ALA A 256 -10.21 -1.36 19.68
C ALA A 256 -10.04 0.17 19.51
N GLU A 257 -8.88 0.68 19.19
CA GLU A 257 -8.57 2.10 19.26
C GLU A 257 -7.79 2.67 18.07
N ASN A 258 -7.88 2.09 16.88
CA ASN A 258 -7.28 2.79 15.75
C ASN A 258 -8.21 3.90 15.23
N ARG A 259 -8.37 4.96 16.06
CA ARG A 259 -9.19 6.15 15.74
C ARG A 259 -8.79 6.78 14.42
N ALA A 260 -7.50 6.78 14.10
CA ALA A 260 -7.00 7.28 12.82
C ALA A 260 -7.53 6.46 11.65
N GLN A 261 -7.56 5.14 11.76
CA GLN A 261 -8.11 4.24 10.75
C GLN A 261 -9.59 4.50 10.49
N ASP A 262 -10.40 4.57 11.53
CA ASP A 262 -11.85 4.75 11.42
C ASP A 262 -12.20 6.11 10.80
N ARG A 263 -11.51 7.17 11.24
CA ARG A 263 -11.67 8.51 10.66
C ARG A 263 -11.25 8.53 9.19
N PHE A 264 -10.14 7.85 8.86
CA PHE A 264 -9.65 7.77 7.50
C PHE A 264 -10.58 7.00 6.56
N TYR A 265 -11.08 5.84 7.00
CA TYR A 265 -12.08 5.08 6.25
C TYR A 265 -13.38 5.84 6.10
N GLY A 266 -13.83 6.54 7.14
CA GLY A 266 -15.00 7.42 7.09
C GLY A 266 -14.86 8.50 6.01
N GLU A 267 -13.71 9.16 5.91
CA GLU A 267 -13.44 10.17 4.90
C GLU A 267 -13.37 9.59 3.48
N LEU A 268 -12.76 8.41 3.34
CA LEU A 268 -12.72 7.69 2.06
C LEU A 268 -14.11 7.25 1.58
N LYS A 269 -14.95 6.75 2.50
CA LYS A 269 -16.35 6.39 2.21
C LYS A 269 -17.16 7.60 1.72
N LYS A 270 -17.03 8.76 2.38
CA LYS A 270 -17.67 10.02 1.95
C LYS A 270 -17.28 10.41 0.51
N LYS A 271 -16.06 10.08 0.08
CA LYS A 271 -15.56 10.32 -1.28
C LYS A 271 -15.90 9.20 -2.27
N GLY A 272 -16.71 8.24 -1.86
CA GLY A 272 -17.17 7.12 -2.69
C GLY A 272 -16.12 6.07 -2.97
N TYR A 273 -15.11 5.91 -2.13
CA TYR A 273 -14.16 4.80 -2.20
C TYR A 273 -14.62 3.61 -1.36
N HIS A 274 -14.20 2.41 -1.77
CA HIS A 274 -14.65 1.15 -1.17
C HIS A 274 -13.50 0.31 -0.65
N ALA A 275 -12.33 0.44 -1.25
CA ALA A 275 -11.17 -0.37 -0.94
C ALA A 275 -9.86 0.40 -1.15
N LEU A 276 -8.79 -0.07 -0.51
CA LEU A 276 -7.42 0.39 -0.68
C LEU A 276 -6.53 -0.75 -1.18
N LEU A 277 -5.44 -0.41 -1.84
CA LEU A 277 -4.34 -1.35 -2.04
C LEU A 277 -3.63 -1.56 -0.69
N ASP A 278 -3.38 -2.81 -0.32
CA ASP A 278 -2.58 -3.15 0.85
C ASP A 278 -1.09 -3.13 0.48
N TYR A 279 -0.39 -2.09 0.90
CA TYR A 279 1.04 -1.96 0.64
C TYR A 279 1.88 -2.90 1.47
N ASN A 280 1.43 -3.28 2.67
CA ASN A 280 2.17 -4.24 3.47
C ASN A 280 2.34 -5.55 2.71
N ASP A 281 1.26 -6.14 2.26
CA ASP A 281 1.30 -7.43 1.59
C ASP A 281 1.83 -7.36 0.16
N LYS A 282 1.78 -6.20 -0.46
CA LYS A 282 2.35 -5.98 -1.78
C LYS A 282 3.87 -5.82 -1.79
N GLU A 283 4.41 -4.98 -0.89
CA GLU A 283 5.80 -4.52 -0.97
C GLU A 283 6.64 -4.89 0.25
N TYR A 284 6.05 -4.99 1.45
CA TYR A 284 6.79 -5.01 2.71
C TYR A 284 6.69 -6.33 3.49
N SER A 285 5.63 -7.13 3.28
CA SER A 285 5.50 -8.46 3.88
C SER A 285 6.17 -9.55 3.04
N SER A 286 6.17 -10.78 3.58
CA SER A 286 6.66 -11.96 2.85
C SER A 286 5.72 -12.47 1.78
N TYR A 287 4.50 -11.96 1.70
CA TYR A 287 3.52 -12.43 0.71
C TYR A 287 3.85 -11.97 -0.70
N HIS A 288 4.37 -10.75 -0.86
CA HIS A 288 4.63 -10.16 -2.18
C HIS A 288 3.46 -10.38 -3.14
N ALA A 289 2.26 -10.07 -2.64
CA ALA A 289 1.03 -10.22 -3.40
C ALA A 289 0.96 -9.17 -4.54
N ASP A 290 0.33 -9.53 -5.67
CA ASP A 290 0.19 -8.60 -6.80
C ASP A 290 -0.90 -7.55 -6.57
N ARG A 291 -2.05 -8.00 -6.06
CA ARG A 291 -3.23 -7.15 -5.85
C ARG A 291 -3.91 -7.42 -4.50
N PRO A 292 -3.19 -7.25 -3.39
CA PRO A 292 -3.78 -7.32 -2.07
C PRO A 292 -4.62 -6.07 -1.82
N MET A 293 -5.79 -6.24 -1.24
CA MET A 293 -6.77 -5.19 -1.03
C MET A 293 -7.24 -5.14 0.42
N ILE A 294 -7.44 -3.96 0.94
CA ILE A 294 -8.19 -3.69 2.17
C ILE A 294 -9.59 -3.24 1.76
N ILE A 295 -10.59 -4.03 2.06
CA ILE A 295 -12.00 -3.68 1.83
C ILE A 295 -12.53 -3.02 3.10
N PHE A 296 -12.73 -1.71 3.08
CA PHE A 296 -13.20 -0.96 4.24
C PHE A 296 -14.68 -0.55 4.13
N ASN A 297 -15.25 -0.50 2.93
CA ASN A 297 -16.69 -0.32 2.75
C ASN A 297 -17.36 -1.68 2.57
N THR A 298 -17.72 -2.29 3.70
CA THR A 298 -18.27 -3.65 3.74
C THR A 298 -19.73 -3.73 3.31
N ASP A 299 -20.43 -2.60 3.19
CA ASP A 299 -21.81 -2.54 2.67
C ASP A 299 -21.84 -2.78 1.15
N ALA A 300 -20.72 -2.53 0.47
CA ALA A 300 -20.57 -2.76 -0.97
C ALA A 300 -20.23 -4.22 -1.33
N VAL A 301 -20.24 -5.14 -0.38
CA VAL A 301 -19.88 -6.54 -0.59
C VAL A 301 -20.80 -7.50 0.13
N LYS A 302 -20.88 -8.75 -0.37
CA LYS A 302 -21.64 -9.85 0.25
C LYS A 302 -20.84 -11.14 0.21
N LEU A 303 -21.03 -11.98 1.23
CA LEU A 303 -20.49 -13.33 1.21
C LEU A 303 -21.28 -14.20 0.22
N ASN A 304 -20.58 -14.78 -0.74
CA ASN A 304 -21.18 -15.74 -1.69
C ASN A 304 -21.02 -17.18 -1.22
N SER A 305 -19.85 -17.53 -0.69
CA SER A 305 -19.61 -18.86 -0.11
C SER A 305 -18.40 -18.81 0.83
N MET A 306 -18.39 -19.73 1.78
CA MET A 306 -17.28 -20.02 2.68
C MET A 306 -17.01 -21.53 2.59
N ILE A 307 -15.77 -21.89 2.34
CA ILE A 307 -15.34 -23.26 2.13
C ILE A 307 -14.14 -23.50 3.04
N GLU A 308 -14.20 -24.57 3.81
CA GLU A 308 -13.04 -25.00 4.59
C GLU A 308 -11.91 -25.44 3.66
N ALA A 309 -10.71 -24.99 3.94
CA ALA A 309 -9.53 -25.28 3.15
C ALA A 309 -9.08 -26.73 3.35
N ASN A 310 -8.86 -27.44 2.25
CA ASN A 310 -8.28 -28.76 2.33
C ASN A 310 -6.83 -28.70 2.83
N PRO A 311 -6.49 -29.33 3.99
CA PRO A 311 -5.14 -29.24 4.57
C PRO A 311 -4.03 -29.74 3.65
N LYS A 312 -4.29 -30.74 2.81
CA LYS A 312 -3.31 -31.27 1.85
C LYS A 312 -2.98 -30.22 0.77
N ILE A 313 -3.99 -29.47 0.31
CA ILE A 313 -3.80 -28.39 -0.65
C ILE A 313 -3.03 -27.24 0.01
N ALA A 314 -3.43 -26.82 1.22
CA ALA A 314 -2.74 -25.77 1.96
C ALA A 314 -1.26 -26.10 2.18
N ASN A 315 -0.92 -27.34 2.57
CA ASN A 315 0.46 -27.79 2.74
C ASN A 315 1.24 -27.79 1.41
N LYS A 316 0.66 -28.24 0.31
CA LYS A 316 1.28 -28.19 -1.02
C LYS A 316 1.61 -26.74 -1.44
N LEU A 317 0.68 -25.82 -1.21
CA LEU A 317 0.87 -24.41 -1.48
C LEU A 317 1.93 -23.81 -0.54
N ASN A 318 1.97 -24.21 0.73
CA ASN A 318 2.99 -23.80 1.69
C ASN A 318 4.40 -24.15 1.21
N ILE A 319 4.63 -25.39 0.80
CA ILE A 319 5.93 -25.83 0.27
C ILE A 319 6.32 -24.98 -0.94
N LYS A 320 5.41 -24.81 -1.91
CA LYS A 320 5.65 -24.02 -3.13
C LYS A 320 6.05 -22.59 -2.79
N TYR A 321 5.23 -21.88 -2.03
CA TYR A 321 5.44 -20.44 -1.82
C TYR A 321 6.53 -20.14 -0.78
N ASN A 322 6.80 -21.03 0.16
CA ASN A 322 7.99 -20.91 1.01
C ASN A 322 9.29 -21.03 0.21
N ALA A 323 9.37 -21.96 -0.74
CA ALA A 323 10.53 -22.07 -1.61
C ALA A 323 10.73 -20.81 -2.47
N GLU A 324 9.64 -20.26 -3.04
CA GLU A 324 9.69 -19.00 -3.79
C GLU A 324 10.10 -17.81 -2.91
N ARG A 325 9.61 -17.74 -1.68
CA ARG A 325 9.94 -16.70 -0.70
C ARG A 325 11.42 -16.74 -0.36
N ILE A 326 11.96 -17.92 0.01
CA ILE A 326 13.38 -18.10 0.34
C ILE A 326 14.26 -17.66 -0.83
N LYS A 327 13.90 -18.03 -2.06
CA LYS A 327 14.63 -17.62 -3.26
C LYS A 327 14.62 -16.10 -3.45
N LYS A 328 13.47 -15.42 -3.23
CA LYS A 328 13.38 -13.95 -3.35
C LYS A 328 14.15 -13.23 -2.26
N GLU A 329 14.06 -13.70 -1.01
CA GLU A 329 14.79 -13.12 0.13
C GLU A 329 16.29 -13.29 -0.03
N SER A 330 16.77 -14.43 -0.52
CA SER A 330 18.17 -14.68 -0.85
C SER A 330 18.67 -13.74 -1.95
N LEU A 331 17.91 -13.58 -3.04
CA LEU A 331 18.25 -12.64 -4.11
C LEU A 331 18.29 -11.19 -3.62
N ALA A 332 17.31 -10.78 -2.80
CA ALA A 332 17.27 -9.43 -2.23
C ALA A 332 18.45 -9.15 -1.30
N SER A 333 18.87 -10.15 -0.51
CA SER A 333 20.08 -10.09 0.33
C SER A 333 21.33 -9.93 -0.52
N THR A 334 21.48 -10.75 -1.58
CA THR A 334 22.62 -10.67 -2.50
C THR A 334 22.71 -9.32 -3.20
N VAL A 335 21.58 -8.81 -3.71
CA VAL A 335 21.50 -7.47 -4.33
C VAL A 335 21.84 -6.36 -3.32
N GLY A 336 21.38 -6.49 -2.07
CA GLY A 336 21.72 -5.57 -0.99
C GLY A 336 23.22 -5.52 -0.71
N ILE A 337 23.87 -6.68 -0.64
CA ILE A 337 25.33 -6.78 -0.45
C ILE A 337 26.08 -6.14 -1.63
N ILE A 338 25.70 -6.45 -2.87
CA ILE A 338 26.32 -5.87 -4.06
C ILE A 338 26.19 -4.35 -4.07
N LYS A 339 25.00 -3.82 -3.72
CA LYS A 339 24.76 -2.38 -3.64
C LYS A 339 25.63 -1.74 -2.55
N GLN A 340 25.71 -2.33 -1.38
CA GLN A 340 26.57 -1.84 -0.29
C GLN A 340 28.04 -1.82 -0.68
N GLN A 341 28.52 -2.86 -1.36
CA GLN A 341 29.90 -2.90 -1.88
C GLN A 341 30.17 -1.85 -2.95
N ALA A 342 29.18 -1.58 -3.82
CA ALA A 342 29.28 -0.51 -4.83
C ALA A 342 29.31 0.88 -4.17
N ASP A 343 28.48 1.12 -3.15
CA ASP A 343 28.46 2.37 -2.39
C ASP A 343 29.77 2.61 -1.66
N ILE A 344 30.39 1.58 -1.05
CA ILE A 344 31.71 1.65 -0.42
C ILE A 344 32.78 2.04 -1.46
N LYS A 345 32.80 1.37 -2.62
CA LYS A 345 33.75 1.70 -3.69
C LYS A 345 33.59 3.14 -4.20
N MET A 346 32.35 3.63 -4.30
CA MET A 346 32.09 5.04 -4.69
C MET A 346 32.63 6.03 -3.66
N ILE A 347 32.47 5.74 -2.35
CA ILE A 347 33.02 6.57 -1.27
C ILE A 347 34.54 6.62 -1.36
N ASP A 348 35.21 5.49 -1.62
CA ASP A 348 36.65 5.40 -1.77
C ASP A 348 37.15 6.21 -2.98
N VAL A 349 36.46 6.11 -4.12
CA VAL A 349 36.77 6.90 -5.33
C VAL A 349 36.59 8.40 -5.06
N GLN A 350 35.51 8.80 -4.39
CA GLN A 350 35.26 10.20 -4.03
C GLN A 350 36.33 10.73 -3.07
N GLY A 351 36.72 9.91 -2.09
CA GLY A 351 37.82 10.22 -1.17
C GLY A 351 39.16 10.40 -1.87
N ALA A 352 39.47 9.56 -2.85
CA ALA A 352 40.70 9.67 -3.67
C ALA A 352 40.67 10.91 -4.55
N LEU A 353 39.51 11.24 -5.14
CA LEU A 353 39.33 12.45 -5.95
C LEU A 353 39.52 13.74 -5.12
N ASN A 354 38.92 13.76 -3.92
CA ASN A 354 39.07 14.89 -3.01
C ASN A 354 40.51 15.09 -2.55
N ARG A 355 41.27 14.04 -2.28
CA ARG A 355 42.71 14.13 -1.96
C ARG A 355 43.51 14.69 -3.13
N LYS A 356 43.32 14.20 -4.37
CA LYS A 356 43.97 14.75 -5.56
C LYS A 356 43.64 16.19 -5.82
N MET A 357 42.39 16.59 -5.57
CA MET A 357 41.95 17.99 -5.73
C MET A 357 42.62 18.91 -4.70
N ALA A 358 42.74 18.45 -3.43
CA ALA A 358 43.45 19.16 -2.39
C ALA A 358 44.94 19.32 -2.67
N GLU A 359 45.62 18.31 -3.23
CA GLU A 359 47.00 18.37 -3.69
C GLU A 359 47.16 19.36 -4.84
N TYR A 360 46.27 19.32 -5.82
CA TYR A 360 46.29 20.27 -6.93
C TYR A 360 46.17 21.73 -6.49
N LEU A 361 45.26 21.99 -5.52
CA LEU A 361 45.08 23.35 -4.97
C LEU A 361 46.31 23.79 -4.19
N LYS A 362 46.95 22.95 -3.38
CA LYS A 362 48.22 23.26 -2.70
C LYS A 362 49.35 23.65 -3.67
N VAL A 363 49.50 22.91 -4.78
CA VAL A 363 50.49 23.19 -5.81
C VAL A 363 50.20 24.54 -6.51
N LYS A 364 48.95 24.89 -6.72
CA LYS A 364 48.52 26.13 -7.33
C LYS A 364 48.80 27.36 -6.43
N ASP A 365 48.60 27.21 -5.11
CA ASP A 365 48.90 28.29 -4.15
C ASP A 365 50.43 28.53 -3.97
N ASN A 366 51.22 27.47 -4.04
CA ASN A 366 52.70 27.55 -3.97
C ASN A 366 53.33 28.16 -5.24
N ARG A 367 52.62 28.21 -6.36
CA ARG A 367 53.07 28.87 -7.62
C ARG A 367 52.71 30.36 -7.68
N LYS A 368 51.93 30.85 -6.73
CA LYS A 368 51.55 32.26 -6.61
C LYS A 368 52.37 33.04 -5.55
N LYS A 369 53.22 32.33 -4.84
CA LYS A 369 54.27 32.90 -3.97
C LYS A 369 55.61 32.88 -4.73
#